data_155af2f99af592aa8bc31b66f1337afe
#
_entry.id   155af2f99af592aa8bc31b66f1337afe
#
_cell.length_a   1.000
_cell.length_b   1.000
_cell.length_c   1.000
_cell.angle_alpha   90.00
_cell.angle_beta   90.00
_cell.angle_gamma   90.00
#
_symmetry.space_group_name_H-M   'P 1'
#
loop_
_entity.id
_entity.type
_entity.pdbx_description
1 polymer ?
#
loop_
_entity_poly.entity_id
_entity_poly.type
_entity_poly.pdbx_seq_one_letter_code
_entity_poly.pdbx_strand_id
1 'polypeptide(L)'
;MNVEKFFETYENVNLFGYPVSSVLLCTLFGTGVFLLCLLGGVKSYEKVSRMEYAQKKGRKFFKKHTRAHTLIGYEMKKLLFVNGAGVVMLLFLVGQTFYLQNTKTYFSLDELYYKKYLQEMSGPVTSEKMTWLEMEERRIRDLEKKEPSPEVERQLLCKPAFEQIKSQAERIGEQGVFLDEIGFSYLLDRKNFLLRIGITCGMALLAFFNMFMIETMSGMDALWNTVPNGRRRILIRKWGVAIGIICVFTVCSEGLFLWHGIKEQSLTGCAEQIRYLWGYENYGRVTIQMYCFIRGIIRILAGIGTLGVIASVSKKVKNGATVLLVAGGILGSIFIFLFTFLIT
;
A
#
# COMPACT_ATOMS: atom_id res chain seq x y z
N MET A 1 15.74 3.38 -32.16
CA MET A 1 14.84 2.49 -31.41
C MET A 1 15.02 2.85 -29.95
N ASN A 2 14.02 3.54 -29.36
CA ASN A 2 14.15 4.16 -28.03
C ASN A 2 14.26 3.07 -26.97
N VAL A 3 15.39 2.97 -26.30
CA VAL A 3 15.67 1.96 -25.26
C VAL A 3 14.72 2.13 -24.08
N GLU A 4 14.29 3.37 -23.79
CA GLU A 4 13.30 3.68 -22.75
C GLU A 4 11.94 3.01 -22.98
N LYS A 5 11.42 3.04 -24.22
CA LYS A 5 10.18 2.32 -24.57
C LYS A 5 10.31 0.80 -24.45
N PHE A 6 11.52 0.26 -24.55
CA PHE A 6 11.76 -1.18 -24.41
C PHE A 6 11.65 -1.63 -22.95
N PHE A 7 12.07 -0.81 -21.99
CA PHE A 7 11.94 -1.12 -20.55
C PHE A 7 10.54 -0.84 -19.99
N GLU A 8 9.82 0.14 -20.52
CA GLU A 8 8.42 0.39 -20.14
C GLU A 8 7.46 -0.70 -20.64
N THR A 9 7.81 -1.40 -21.74
CA THR A 9 6.97 -2.46 -22.34
C THR A 9 7.34 -3.88 -21.90
N TYR A 10 8.45 -4.08 -21.16
CA TYR A 10 8.87 -5.40 -20.70
C TYR A 10 8.21 -5.78 -19.38
N GLU A 11 6.90 -5.92 -19.36
CA GLU A 11 6.14 -6.55 -18.28
C GLU A 11 6.23 -8.10 -18.31
N ASN A 12 7.23 -8.67 -18.97
CA ASN A 12 7.37 -10.10 -19.11
C ASN A 12 8.41 -10.65 -18.12
N VAL A 13 7.99 -11.61 -17.32
CA VAL A 13 8.88 -12.40 -16.45
C VAL A 13 9.37 -13.62 -17.26
N ASN A 14 10.67 -13.82 -17.30
CA ASN A 14 11.25 -14.98 -17.98
C ASN A 14 11.12 -16.22 -17.08
N LEU A 15 10.20 -17.11 -17.42
CA LEU A 15 9.97 -18.38 -16.75
C LEU A 15 10.56 -19.50 -17.59
N PHE A 16 11.68 -20.08 -17.12
CA PHE A 16 12.35 -21.21 -17.80
C PHE A 16 12.66 -20.98 -19.28
N GLY A 17 12.99 -19.72 -19.66
CA GLY A 17 13.31 -19.37 -21.05
C GLY A 17 12.12 -18.87 -21.88
N TYR A 18 10.90 -18.88 -21.35
CA TYR A 18 9.72 -18.35 -22.01
C TYR A 18 9.29 -16.98 -21.41
N PRO A 19 9.12 -15.93 -22.21
CA PRO A 19 8.62 -14.65 -21.74
C PRO A 19 7.12 -14.77 -21.46
N VAL A 20 6.75 -14.71 -20.17
CA VAL A 20 5.35 -14.74 -19.71
C VAL A 20 4.99 -13.36 -19.19
N SER A 21 3.84 -12.82 -19.62
CA SER A 21 3.34 -11.54 -19.09
C SER A 21 3.17 -11.60 -17.56
N SER A 22 3.70 -10.59 -16.86
CA SER A 22 3.57 -10.47 -15.39
C SER A 22 2.11 -10.44 -14.94
N VAL A 23 1.22 -9.83 -15.74
CA VAL A 23 -0.23 -9.81 -15.50
C VAL A 23 -0.83 -11.21 -15.58
N LEU A 24 -0.44 -12.00 -16.57
CA LEU A 24 -0.91 -13.38 -16.74
C LEU A 24 -0.38 -14.27 -15.61
N LEU A 25 0.84 -14.04 -15.16
CA LEU A 25 1.46 -14.78 -14.04
C LEU A 25 0.77 -14.45 -12.71
N CYS A 26 0.47 -13.18 -12.46
CA CYS A 26 -0.27 -12.74 -11.27
C CYS A 26 -1.71 -13.25 -11.27
N THR A 27 -2.39 -13.27 -12.42
CA THR A 27 -3.75 -13.81 -12.55
C THR A 27 -3.78 -15.32 -12.37
N LEU A 28 -2.83 -16.05 -12.94
CA LEU A 28 -2.70 -17.51 -12.74
C LEU A 28 -2.34 -17.85 -11.29
N PHE A 29 -1.43 -17.09 -10.68
CA PHE A 29 -1.09 -17.28 -9.26
C PHE A 29 -2.27 -16.94 -8.36
N GLY A 30 -2.96 -15.82 -8.60
CA GLY A 30 -4.15 -15.42 -7.87
C GLY A 30 -5.30 -16.43 -7.99
N THR A 31 -5.56 -16.93 -9.20
CA THR A 31 -6.56 -17.99 -9.43
C THR A 31 -6.13 -19.33 -8.84
N GLY A 32 -4.84 -19.66 -8.89
CA GLY A 32 -4.28 -20.86 -8.24
C GLY A 32 -4.43 -20.82 -6.73
N VAL A 33 -4.08 -19.70 -6.08
CA VAL A 33 -4.27 -19.49 -4.64
C VAL A 33 -5.76 -19.53 -4.28
N PHE A 34 -6.62 -18.92 -5.10
CA PHE A 34 -8.07 -18.96 -4.92
C PHE A 34 -8.62 -20.39 -5.00
N LEU A 35 -8.20 -21.18 -5.97
CA LEU A 35 -8.58 -22.60 -6.12
C LEU A 35 -8.04 -23.45 -4.97
N LEU A 36 -6.80 -23.22 -4.50
CA LEU A 36 -6.24 -23.90 -3.33
C LEU A 36 -7.01 -23.55 -2.04
N CYS A 37 -7.41 -22.29 -1.88
CA CYS A 37 -8.27 -21.87 -0.77
C CYS A 37 -9.67 -22.51 -0.85
N LEU A 38 -10.24 -22.63 -2.06
CA LEU A 38 -11.49 -23.35 -2.30
C LEU A 38 -11.37 -24.83 -1.93
N LEU A 39 -10.37 -25.53 -2.45
CA LEU A 39 -10.13 -26.94 -2.19
C LEU A 39 -9.77 -27.20 -0.72
N GLY A 40 -8.98 -26.33 -0.12
CA GLY A 40 -8.66 -26.35 1.31
C GLY A 40 -9.87 -26.08 2.18
N GLY A 41 -10.75 -25.16 1.79
CA GLY A 41 -12.01 -24.86 2.45
C GLY A 41 -12.99 -26.05 2.42
N VAL A 42 -13.13 -26.70 1.26
CA VAL A 42 -13.98 -27.90 1.09
C VAL A 42 -13.43 -29.08 1.91
N LYS A 43 -12.10 -29.31 1.87
CA LYS A 43 -11.46 -30.38 2.67
C LYS A 43 -11.46 -30.11 4.18
N SER A 44 -11.41 -28.84 4.59
CA SER A 44 -11.49 -28.45 6.01
C SER A 44 -12.90 -28.59 6.56
N TYR A 45 -13.93 -28.61 5.70
CA TYR A 45 -15.32 -28.86 6.09
C TYR A 45 -15.49 -30.25 6.72
N GLU A 46 -14.74 -31.24 6.25
CA GLU A 46 -14.73 -32.60 6.81
C GLU A 46 -13.91 -32.74 8.12
N LYS A 47 -13.05 -31.77 8.45
CA LYS A 47 -12.16 -31.83 9.64
C LYS A 47 -12.39 -30.71 10.67
N VAL A 48 -13.64 -30.34 10.93
CA VAL A 48 -14.01 -29.37 11.97
C VAL A 48 -13.47 -29.74 13.36
N SER A 49 -13.24 -31.00 13.66
CA SER A 49 -12.79 -31.49 14.97
C SER A 49 -11.38 -31.03 15.39
N ARG A 50 -10.44 -30.85 14.45
CA ARG A 50 -9.04 -30.44 14.79
C ARG A 50 -8.94 -28.93 15.07
N MET A 51 -9.73 -28.11 14.38
CA MET A 51 -9.75 -26.67 14.59
C MET A 51 -10.40 -26.31 15.94
N GLU A 52 -11.44 -27.03 16.35
CA GLU A 52 -12.03 -26.89 17.69
C GLU A 52 -11.06 -27.27 18.80
N TYR A 53 -10.21 -28.29 18.59
CA TYR A 53 -9.19 -28.69 19.55
C TYR A 53 -8.09 -27.64 19.70
N ALA A 54 -7.61 -27.05 18.60
CA ALA A 54 -6.64 -25.98 18.63
C ALA A 54 -7.21 -24.69 19.27
N GLN A 55 -8.48 -24.37 19.00
CA GLN A 55 -9.18 -23.28 19.67
C GLN A 55 -9.37 -23.53 21.16
N LYS A 56 -9.69 -24.76 21.59
CA LYS A 56 -9.80 -25.14 23.01
C LYS A 56 -8.46 -25.02 23.72
N LYS A 57 -7.35 -25.42 23.09
CA LYS A 57 -6.01 -25.31 23.65
C LYS A 57 -5.56 -23.84 23.77
N GLY A 58 -5.80 -23.02 22.74
CA GLY A 58 -5.57 -21.58 22.75
C GLY A 58 -6.42 -20.87 23.82
N ARG A 59 -7.69 -21.22 23.96
CA ARG A 59 -8.57 -20.66 25.01
C ARG A 59 -8.05 -20.92 26.41
N LYS A 60 -7.47 -22.09 26.70
CA LYS A 60 -6.88 -22.41 28.02
C LYS A 60 -5.65 -21.54 28.33
N PHE A 61 -4.78 -21.33 27.34
CA PHE A 61 -3.57 -20.52 27.49
C PHE A 61 -3.89 -19.06 27.79
N PHE A 62 -4.84 -18.47 27.04
CA PHE A 62 -5.22 -17.07 27.21
C PHE A 62 -6.13 -16.80 28.40
N LYS A 63 -6.89 -17.79 28.89
CA LYS A 63 -7.76 -17.62 30.06
C LYS A 63 -6.96 -17.33 31.35
N LYS A 64 -5.69 -17.71 31.39
CA LYS A 64 -4.82 -17.59 32.58
C LYS A 64 -4.19 -16.19 32.74
N HIS A 65 -4.10 -15.37 31.67
CA HIS A 65 -3.22 -14.19 31.69
C HIS A 65 -3.90 -12.83 31.60
N THR A 66 -5.21 -12.69 31.38
CA THR A 66 -5.82 -11.36 31.25
C THR A 66 -7.25 -11.31 31.75
N ARG A 67 -7.48 -10.60 32.83
CA ARG A 67 -8.82 -10.12 33.25
C ARG A 67 -9.14 -8.87 32.44
N ALA A 68 -10.10 -8.93 31.51
CA ALA A 68 -10.61 -7.75 30.83
C ALA A 68 -11.64 -7.10 31.75
N HIS A 69 -11.34 -5.90 32.26
CA HIS A 69 -12.24 -5.16 33.17
C HIS A 69 -13.38 -4.45 32.43
N THR A 70 -13.31 -4.31 31.11
CA THR A 70 -14.32 -3.65 30.30
C THR A 70 -14.81 -4.54 29.16
N LEU A 71 -16.05 -4.36 28.73
CA LEU A 71 -16.63 -5.13 27.61
C LEU A 71 -15.91 -4.86 26.28
N ILE A 72 -15.36 -3.66 26.07
CA ILE A 72 -14.54 -3.30 24.91
C ILE A 72 -13.24 -4.10 24.94
N GLY A 73 -12.57 -4.17 26.12
CA GLY A 73 -11.35 -4.96 26.28
C GLY A 73 -11.59 -6.46 26.02
N TYR A 74 -12.77 -6.97 26.39
CA TYR A 74 -13.15 -8.34 26.08
C TYR A 74 -13.32 -8.58 24.57
N GLU A 75 -14.02 -7.69 23.86
CA GLU A 75 -14.20 -7.77 22.40
C GLU A 75 -12.85 -7.62 21.67
N MET A 76 -12.01 -6.69 22.10
CA MET A 76 -10.66 -6.52 21.55
C MET A 76 -9.82 -7.80 21.72
N LYS A 77 -9.83 -8.38 22.91
CA LYS A 77 -9.14 -9.65 23.19
C LYS A 77 -9.70 -10.78 22.34
N LYS A 78 -11.02 -10.87 22.19
CA LYS A 78 -11.69 -11.87 21.37
C LYS A 78 -11.29 -11.74 19.90
N LEU A 79 -11.27 -10.52 19.35
CA LEU A 79 -10.90 -10.28 17.96
C LEU A 79 -9.41 -10.51 17.71
N LEU A 80 -8.53 -9.95 18.53
CA LEU A 80 -7.09 -10.04 18.32
C LEU A 80 -6.54 -11.46 18.53
N PHE A 81 -6.99 -12.16 19.59
CA PHE A 81 -6.37 -13.43 19.97
C PHE A 81 -7.23 -14.64 19.63
N VAL A 82 -8.54 -14.61 19.85
CA VAL A 82 -9.40 -15.77 19.56
C VAL A 82 -9.70 -15.88 18.08
N ASN A 83 -9.95 -14.76 17.42
CA ASN A 83 -10.20 -14.68 15.98
C ASN A 83 -8.91 -14.67 15.15
N GLY A 84 -7.75 -14.45 15.80
CA GLY A 84 -6.48 -14.42 15.13
C GLY A 84 -6.16 -13.12 14.36
N ALA A 85 -6.99 -12.07 14.51
CA ALA A 85 -6.77 -10.80 13.81
C ALA A 85 -5.39 -10.18 14.11
N GLY A 86 -4.89 -10.32 15.35
CA GLY A 86 -3.55 -9.87 15.72
C GLY A 86 -2.44 -10.60 14.96
N VAL A 87 -2.57 -11.91 14.78
CA VAL A 87 -1.60 -12.72 14.01
C VAL A 87 -1.64 -12.34 12.54
N VAL A 88 -2.84 -12.18 11.96
CA VAL A 88 -3.00 -11.74 10.57
C VAL A 88 -2.38 -10.37 10.37
N MET A 89 -2.65 -9.41 11.27
CA MET A 89 -2.08 -8.07 11.22
C MET A 89 -0.54 -8.11 11.24
N LEU A 90 0.04 -8.89 12.16
CA LEU A 90 1.50 -9.04 12.25
C LEU A 90 2.09 -9.67 11.00
N LEU A 91 1.47 -10.73 10.46
CA LEU A 91 1.93 -11.36 9.21
C LEU A 91 1.95 -10.39 8.04
N PHE A 92 0.91 -9.55 7.90
CA PHE A 92 0.88 -8.54 6.85
C PHE A 92 1.95 -7.45 7.04
N LEU A 93 2.18 -6.99 8.28
CA LEU A 93 3.23 -5.99 8.57
C LEU A 93 4.63 -6.57 8.33
N VAL A 94 4.89 -7.80 8.77
CA VAL A 94 6.16 -8.49 8.53
C VAL A 94 6.36 -8.73 7.02
N GLY A 95 5.34 -9.22 6.33
CA GLY A 95 5.38 -9.41 4.87
C GLY A 95 5.65 -8.11 4.12
N GLN A 96 5.01 -7.00 4.53
CA GLN A 96 5.27 -5.67 3.96
C GLN A 96 6.70 -5.20 4.25
N THR A 97 7.20 -5.36 5.46
CA THR A 97 8.58 -5.00 5.82
C THR A 97 9.58 -5.79 4.98
N PHE A 98 9.36 -7.10 4.86
CA PHE A 98 10.20 -7.97 4.02
C PHE A 98 10.15 -7.55 2.54
N TYR A 99 8.97 -7.25 2.01
CA TYR A 99 8.81 -6.75 0.65
C TYR A 99 9.59 -5.45 0.44
N LEU A 100 9.43 -4.46 1.32
CA LEU A 100 10.13 -3.19 1.24
C LEU A 100 11.66 -3.35 1.31
N GLN A 101 12.17 -4.19 2.22
CA GLN A 101 13.61 -4.43 2.35
C GLN A 101 14.24 -5.11 1.12
N ASN A 102 13.46 -5.94 0.40
CA ASN A 102 13.93 -6.61 -0.80
C ASN A 102 13.70 -5.80 -2.09
N THR A 103 12.92 -4.74 -2.03
CA THR A 103 12.71 -3.83 -3.17
C THR A 103 13.89 -2.87 -3.24
N LYS A 104 14.88 -3.21 -4.07
CA LYS A 104 16.01 -2.31 -4.34
C LYS A 104 15.62 -1.34 -5.44
N THR A 105 15.79 -0.07 -5.17
CA THR A 105 15.65 0.97 -6.19
C THR A 105 16.93 1.02 -7.02
N TYR A 106 16.85 0.62 -8.28
CA TYR A 106 17.95 0.80 -9.22
C TYR A 106 17.77 2.16 -9.89
N PHE A 107 18.77 3.00 -9.73
CA PHE A 107 18.80 4.29 -10.40
C PHE A 107 19.50 4.14 -11.76
N SER A 108 18.87 4.69 -12.80
CA SER A 108 19.52 4.87 -14.09
C SER A 108 20.66 5.90 -13.97
N LEU A 109 21.56 5.94 -14.96
CA LEU A 109 22.63 6.95 -14.99
C LEU A 109 22.04 8.37 -14.97
N ASP A 110 20.95 8.60 -15.68
CA ASP A 110 20.27 9.90 -15.75
C ASP A 110 19.69 10.29 -14.38
N GLU A 111 19.10 9.33 -13.65
CA GLU A 111 18.60 9.56 -12.30
C GLU A 111 19.71 9.86 -11.29
N LEU A 112 20.90 9.24 -11.46
CA LEU A 112 22.05 9.54 -10.62
C LEU A 112 22.56 10.98 -10.86
N TYR A 113 22.63 11.41 -12.14
CA TYR A 113 22.99 12.78 -12.47
C TYR A 113 21.93 13.77 -11.99
N TYR A 114 20.64 13.42 -12.15
CA TYR A 114 19.53 14.23 -11.62
C TYR A 114 19.65 14.43 -10.10
N LYS A 115 19.88 13.37 -9.34
CA LYS A 115 20.08 13.46 -7.88
C LYS A 115 21.28 14.30 -7.50
N LYS A 116 22.36 14.23 -8.28
CA LYS A 116 23.54 15.08 -8.06
C LYS A 116 23.19 16.56 -8.26
N TYR A 117 22.54 16.93 -9.34
CA TYR A 117 22.07 18.28 -9.56
C TYR A 117 21.10 18.76 -8.48
N LEU A 118 20.20 17.87 -8.07
CA LEU A 118 19.23 18.18 -7.03
C LEU A 118 19.88 18.46 -5.67
N GLN A 119 21.01 17.80 -5.33
CA GLN A 119 21.75 18.10 -4.09
C GLN A 119 22.21 19.57 -4.02
N GLU A 120 22.60 20.14 -5.15
CA GLU A 120 22.99 21.55 -5.25
C GLU A 120 21.77 22.49 -5.32
N MET A 121 20.68 22.03 -5.96
CA MET A 121 19.50 22.86 -6.25
C MET A 121 18.39 22.71 -5.19
N SER A 122 18.42 21.73 -4.30
CA SER A 122 17.32 21.46 -3.36
C SER A 122 16.93 22.68 -2.49
N GLY A 123 15.63 22.81 -2.21
CA GLY A 123 15.08 23.92 -1.43
C GLY A 123 14.56 25.09 -2.29
N PRO A 124 14.32 26.27 -1.69
CA PRO A 124 13.70 27.40 -2.39
C PRO A 124 14.56 27.90 -3.56
N VAL A 125 13.89 28.39 -4.58
CA VAL A 125 14.53 29.04 -5.73
C VAL A 125 15.20 30.33 -5.25
N THR A 126 16.50 30.49 -5.56
CA THR A 126 17.29 31.70 -5.28
C THR A 126 17.93 32.21 -6.56
N SER A 127 18.28 33.51 -6.60
CA SER A 127 18.98 34.09 -7.74
C SER A 127 20.33 33.40 -8.03
N GLU A 128 21.01 32.95 -6.99
CA GLU A 128 22.27 32.22 -7.12
C GLU A 128 22.08 30.88 -7.85
N LYS A 129 21.00 30.14 -7.53
CA LYS A 129 20.66 28.88 -8.19
C LYS A 129 20.28 29.09 -9.66
N MET A 130 19.56 30.17 -9.97
CA MET A 130 19.24 30.50 -11.35
C MET A 130 20.48 30.86 -12.16
N THR A 131 21.41 31.65 -11.58
CA THR A 131 22.70 31.96 -12.19
C THR A 131 23.53 30.70 -12.42
N TRP A 132 23.50 29.76 -11.47
CA TRP A 132 24.18 28.46 -11.60
C TRP A 132 23.59 27.64 -12.77
N LEU A 133 22.25 27.60 -12.92
CA LEU A 133 21.61 26.94 -14.07
C LEU A 133 22.04 27.55 -15.40
N GLU A 134 22.13 28.87 -15.50
CA GLU A 134 22.59 29.53 -16.72
C GLU A 134 24.07 29.19 -17.02
N MET A 135 24.94 29.14 -16.01
CA MET A 135 26.34 28.76 -16.18
C MET A 135 26.48 27.32 -16.66
N GLU A 136 25.72 26.40 -16.05
CA GLU A 136 25.74 24.99 -16.44
C GLU A 136 25.16 24.79 -17.85
N GLU A 137 24.13 25.51 -18.23
CA GLU A 137 23.60 25.51 -19.59
C GLU A 137 24.62 25.96 -20.62
N ARG A 138 25.39 27.03 -20.32
CA ARG A 138 26.49 27.48 -21.17
C ARG A 138 27.57 26.40 -21.28
N ARG A 139 27.95 25.78 -20.16
CA ARG A 139 28.91 24.69 -20.14
C ARG A 139 28.52 23.54 -21.05
N ILE A 140 27.26 23.07 -20.97
CA ILE A 140 26.73 21.98 -21.79
C ILE A 140 26.72 22.38 -23.26
N ARG A 141 26.24 23.59 -23.59
CA ARG A 141 26.28 24.11 -24.98
C ARG A 141 27.70 24.22 -25.56
N ASP A 142 28.65 24.58 -24.76
CA ASP A 142 30.06 24.67 -25.21
C ASP A 142 30.69 23.28 -25.42
N LEU A 143 30.28 22.29 -24.63
CA LEU A 143 30.63 20.89 -24.83
C LEU A 143 30.04 20.32 -26.13
N GLU A 144 28.81 20.68 -26.47
CA GLU A 144 28.15 20.26 -27.71
C GLU A 144 28.82 20.79 -28.99
N LYS A 145 29.48 21.94 -28.89
CA LYS A 145 30.24 22.55 -30.02
C LYS A 145 31.63 21.93 -30.23
N LYS A 146 32.13 21.14 -29.27
CA LYS A 146 33.44 20.48 -29.39
C LYS A 146 33.32 19.25 -30.30
N GLU A 147 34.43 18.89 -30.91
CA GLU A 147 34.51 17.66 -31.69
C GLU A 147 34.16 16.43 -30.82
N PRO A 148 33.38 15.49 -31.36
CA PRO A 148 32.97 14.30 -30.62
C PRO A 148 34.19 13.47 -30.20
N SER A 149 34.41 13.39 -28.90
CA SER A 149 35.43 12.53 -28.30
C SER A 149 34.80 11.70 -27.17
N PRO A 150 35.35 10.54 -26.82
CA PRO A 150 34.81 9.72 -25.74
C PRO A 150 34.72 10.47 -24.39
N GLU A 151 35.55 11.48 -24.18
CA GLU A 151 35.48 12.32 -22.98
C GLU A 151 34.34 13.32 -23.05
N VAL A 152 34.09 13.93 -24.19
CA VAL A 152 32.96 14.84 -24.42
C VAL A 152 31.63 14.09 -24.30
N GLU A 153 31.53 12.90 -24.87
CA GLU A 153 30.32 12.06 -24.76
C GLU A 153 30.03 11.70 -23.28
N ARG A 154 31.05 11.33 -22.51
CA ARG A 154 30.88 11.08 -21.06
C ARG A 154 30.41 12.32 -20.29
N GLN A 155 30.91 13.50 -20.64
CA GLN A 155 30.48 14.75 -19.99
C GLN A 155 29.06 15.17 -20.39
N LEU A 156 28.58 14.77 -21.56
CA LEU A 156 27.22 15.02 -22.05
C LEU A 156 26.18 14.05 -21.50
N LEU A 157 26.58 12.96 -20.82
CA LEU A 157 25.65 12.06 -20.15
C LEU A 157 24.75 12.74 -19.11
N CYS A 158 25.20 13.88 -18.56
CA CYS A 158 24.39 14.65 -17.61
C CYS A 158 23.30 15.51 -18.28
N LYS A 159 23.30 15.66 -19.62
CA LYS A 159 22.37 16.55 -20.34
C LYS A 159 20.90 16.25 -20.09
N PRO A 160 20.41 14.97 -20.19
CA PRO A 160 19.00 14.68 -19.92
C PRO A 160 18.57 15.08 -18.49
N ALA A 161 19.43 14.81 -17.52
CA ALA A 161 19.19 15.19 -16.12
C ALA A 161 19.15 16.72 -15.94
N PHE A 162 20.03 17.44 -16.63
CA PHE A 162 20.02 18.91 -16.62
C PHE A 162 18.74 19.48 -17.24
N GLU A 163 18.30 18.96 -18.40
CA GLU A 163 17.07 19.36 -19.05
C GLU A 163 15.86 19.14 -18.14
N GLN A 164 15.84 18.06 -17.37
CA GLN A 164 14.79 17.79 -16.39
C GLN A 164 14.78 18.84 -15.27
N ILE A 165 15.95 19.19 -14.69
CA ILE A 165 16.05 20.23 -13.66
C ILE A 165 15.67 21.59 -14.21
N LYS A 166 16.06 21.92 -15.44
CA LYS A 166 15.69 23.17 -16.11
C LYS A 166 14.17 23.25 -16.32
N SER A 167 13.54 22.20 -16.82
CA SER A 167 12.09 22.15 -17.00
C SER A 167 11.35 22.26 -15.66
N GLN A 168 11.90 21.69 -14.60
CA GLN A 168 11.40 21.86 -13.24
C GLN A 168 11.48 23.34 -12.81
N ALA A 169 12.63 24.00 -13.00
CA ALA A 169 12.82 25.40 -12.67
C ALA A 169 11.80 26.32 -13.37
N GLU A 170 11.59 26.11 -14.68
CA GLU A 170 10.62 26.87 -15.47
C GLU A 170 9.20 26.70 -14.96
N ARG A 171 8.84 25.50 -14.51
CA ARG A 171 7.50 25.18 -14.01
C ARG A 171 7.21 25.71 -12.61
N ILE A 172 8.18 25.63 -11.69
CA ILE A 172 8.00 26.07 -10.30
C ILE A 172 8.08 27.61 -10.14
N GLY A 173 8.72 28.29 -11.10
CA GLY A 173 8.88 29.75 -11.07
C GLY A 173 9.78 30.27 -9.95
N GLU A 174 9.87 31.59 -9.80
CA GLU A 174 10.80 32.24 -8.86
C GLU A 174 10.49 31.99 -7.38
N GLN A 175 9.24 31.70 -7.03
CA GLN A 175 8.80 31.46 -5.63
C GLN A 175 8.64 29.99 -5.31
N GLY A 176 9.10 29.10 -6.18
CA GLY A 176 8.96 27.66 -6.02
C GLY A 176 10.05 27.04 -5.14
N VAL A 177 9.91 25.73 -4.95
CA VAL A 177 10.86 24.91 -4.19
C VAL A 177 11.26 23.72 -5.05
N PHE A 178 12.56 23.49 -5.22
CA PHE A 178 13.07 22.30 -5.88
C PHE A 178 12.89 21.08 -4.98
N LEU A 179 12.14 20.11 -5.47
CA LEU A 179 11.86 18.84 -4.80
C LEU A 179 12.39 17.67 -5.65
N ASP A 180 12.68 16.56 -4.98
CA ASP A 180 13.04 15.31 -5.67
C ASP A 180 11.80 14.68 -6.34
N GLU A 181 11.56 15.05 -7.61
CA GLU A 181 10.42 14.54 -8.37
C GLU A 181 10.47 13.02 -8.54
N ILE A 182 11.65 12.44 -8.74
CA ILE A 182 11.82 11.00 -8.93
C ILE A 182 11.48 10.26 -7.63
N GLY A 183 12.03 10.73 -6.51
CA GLY A 183 11.78 10.14 -5.21
C GLY A 183 10.31 10.29 -4.77
N PHE A 184 9.71 11.46 -4.98
CA PHE A 184 8.30 11.67 -4.68
C PHE A 184 7.37 10.94 -5.65
N SER A 185 7.73 10.77 -6.93
CA SER A 185 6.94 9.98 -7.86
C SER A 185 6.77 8.53 -7.37
N TYR A 186 7.84 7.91 -6.88
CA TYR A 186 7.77 6.58 -6.25
C TYR A 186 6.83 6.54 -5.05
N LEU A 187 6.91 7.55 -4.17
CA LEU A 187 6.07 7.65 -2.97
C LEU A 187 4.60 7.86 -3.32
N LEU A 188 4.33 8.68 -4.35
CA LEU A 188 2.99 9.12 -4.74
C LEU A 188 2.38 8.27 -5.86
N ASP A 189 3.07 7.24 -6.35
CA ASP A 189 2.62 6.39 -7.44
C ASP A 189 1.23 5.79 -7.16
N ARG A 190 0.38 5.79 -8.21
CA ARG A 190 -0.98 5.26 -8.16
C ARG A 190 -1.00 3.73 -8.01
N LYS A 191 -0.10 3.03 -8.69
CA LYS A 191 0.01 1.55 -8.62
C LYS A 191 0.32 1.10 -7.20
N ASN A 192 1.33 1.73 -6.58
CA ASN A 192 1.70 1.47 -5.18
C ASN A 192 0.57 1.80 -4.21
N PHE A 193 -0.18 2.85 -4.47
CA PHE A 193 -1.33 3.21 -3.65
C PHE A 193 -2.46 2.17 -3.73
N LEU A 194 -2.82 1.72 -4.92
CA LEU A 194 -3.82 0.68 -5.11
C LEU A 194 -3.40 -0.63 -4.45
N LEU A 195 -2.14 -1.04 -4.62
CA LEU A 195 -1.59 -2.22 -3.95
C LEU A 195 -1.77 -2.14 -2.43
N ARG A 196 -1.47 -0.98 -1.83
CA ARG A 196 -1.65 -0.76 -0.39
C ARG A 196 -3.10 -0.79 0.06
N ILE A 197 -4.05 -0.31 -0.76
CA ILE A 197 -5.48 -0.50 -0.53
C ILE A 197 -5.81 -2.00 -0.52
N GLY A 198 -5.35 -2.75 -1.53
CA GLY A 198 -5.54 -4.20 -1.62
C GLY A 198 -5.01 -4.94 -0.40
N ILE A 199 -3.81 -4.59 0.10
CA ILE A 199 -3.22 -5.14 1.33
C ILE A 199 -4.13 -4.86 2.54
N THR A 200 -4.66 -3.64 2.67
CA THR A 200 -5.56 -3.28 3.78
C THR A 200 -6.89 -4.03 3.71
N CYS A 201 -7.48 -4.15 2.54
CA CYS A 201 -8.71 -4.92 2.33
C CYS A 201 -8.48 -6.42 2.57
N GLY A 202 -7.35 -6.98 2.08
CA GLY A 202 -6.97 -8.38 2.30
C GLY A 202 -6.74 -8.69 3.78
N MET A 203 -6.04 -7.83 4.50
CA MET A 203 -5.87 -7.93 5.94
C MET A 203 -7.23 -7.90 6.65
N ALA A 204 -8.08 -6.91 6.34
CA ALA A 204 -9.39 -6.78 6.95
C ALA A 204 -10.29 -8.01 6.67
N LEU A 205 -10.25 -8.53 5.44
CA LEU A 205 -10.99 -9.74 5.06
C LEU A 205 -10.53 -10.94 5.89
N LEU A 206 -9.22 -11.22 5.94
CA LEU A 206 -8.67 -12.37 6.67
C LEU A 206 -8.78 -12.23 8.19
N ALA A 207 -8.70 -11.01 8.71
CA ALA A 207 -8.83 -10.75 10.14
C ALA A 207 -10.27 -10.87 10.64
N PHE A 208 -11.26 -10.51 9.82
CA PHE A 208 -12.64 -10.30 10.31
C PHE A 208 -13.71 -11.17 9.64
N PHE A 209 -13.37 -12.04 8.67
CA PHE A 209 -14.37 -12.89 7.97
C PHE A 209 -15.28 -13.66 8.92
N ASN A 210 -14.77 -14.10 10.06
CA ASN A 210 -15.51 -14.89 11.05
C ASN A 210 -16.08 -14.05 12.21
N MET A 211 -15.87 -12.73 12.23
CA MET A 211 -16.22 -11.85 13.35
C MET A 211 -17.70 -11.88 13.74
N PHE A 212 -18.58 -11.95 12.74
CA PHE A 212 -20.03 -11.93 12.97
C PHE A 212 -20.62 -13.31 13.24
N MET A 213 -19.87 -14.38 12.91
CA MET A 213 -20.40 -15.75 12.95
C MET A 213 -20.06 -16.50 14.24
N ILE A 214 -19.00 -16.10 14.93
CA ILE A 214 -18.58 -16.77 16.18
C ILE A 214 -19.70 -16.84 17.22
N GLU A 215 -20.57 -15.85 17.25
CA GLU A 215 -21.63 -15.72 18.23
C GLU A 215 -22.83 -16.55 17.85
N THR A 216 -23.19 -16.56 16.56
CA THR A 216 -24.24 -17.42 16.04
C THR A 216 -23.88 -18.88 16.23
N MET A 217 -22.61 -19.27 15.95
CA MET A 217 -22.11 -20.63 16.14
C MET A 217 -22.03 -21.04 17.61
N SER A 218 -21.81 -20.08 18.52
CA SER A 218 -21.74 -20.34 19.96
C SER A 218 -23.10 -20.34 20.69
N GLY A 219 -24.18 -20.06 19.97
CA GLY A 219 -25.54 -19.96 20.54
C GLY A 219 -25.76 -18.71 21.42
N MET A 220 -24.80 -17.78 21.47
CA MET A 220 -24.90 -16.56 22.28
C MET A 220 -25.94 -15.57 21.75
N ASP A 221 -26.31 -15.68 20.48
CA ASP A 221 -27.38 -14.86 19.88
C ASP A 221 -28.72 -14.97 20.66
N ALA A 222 -29.04 -16.17 21.18
CA ALA A 222 -30.23 -16.39 21.97
C ALA A 222 -30.22 -15.59 23.29
N LEU A 223 -29.06 -15.56 23.96
CA LEU A 223 -28.87 -14.80 25.21
C LEU A 223 -28.95 -13.28 24.99
N TRP A 224 -28.51 -12.77 23.84
CA TRP A 224 -28.55 -11.33 23.59
C TRP A 224 -29.91 -10.80 23.23
N ASN A 225 -30.77 -11.66 22.68
CA ASN A 225 -32.15 -11.32 22.40
C ASN A 225 -33.02 -11.17 23.69
N THR A 226 -32.53 -11.69 24.83
CA THR A 226 -33.23 -11.52 26.14
C THR A 226 -32.93 -10.18 26.81
N VAL A 227 -31.87 -9.47 26.38
CA VAL A 227 -31.47 -8.18 26.97
C VAL A 227 -31.89 -7.01 26.08
N PRO A 228 -32.62 -6.01 26.58
CA PRO A 228 -33.04 -4.85 25.79
C PRO A 228 -31.82 -4.17 25.15
N ASN A 229 -31.85 -4.00 23.82
CA ASN A 229 -30.75 -3.44 23.03
C ASN A 229 -29.37 -4.18 23.12
N GLY A 230 -29.31 -5.38 23.68
CA GLY A 230 -28.08 -6.16 23.87
C GLY A 230 -27.36 -6.39 22.55
N ARG A 231 -28.06 -6.86 21.52
CA ARG A 231 -27.51 -7.11 20.18
C ARG A 231 -26.93 -5.86 19.54
N ARG A 232 -27.63 -4.70 19.61
CA ARG A 232 -27.16 -3.44 19.02
C ARG A 232 -25.88 -2.93 19.70
N ARG A 233 -25.84 -2.98 21.04
CA ARG A 233 -24.67 -2.52 21.83
C ARG A 233 -23.41 -3.34 21.52
N ILE A 234 -23.54 -4.64 21.39
CA ILE A 234 -22.42 -5.53 21.06
C ILE A 234 -21.94 -5.31 19.62
N LEU A 235 -22.87 -5.18 18.68
CA LEU A 235 -22.55 -4.92 17.29
C LEU A 235 -21.75 -3.62 17.13
N ILE A 236 -22.20 -2.52 17.75
CA ILE A 236 -21.51 -1.23 17.71
C ILE A 236 -20.07 -1.36 18.27
N ARG A 237 -19.89 -2.09 19.38
CA ARG A 237 -18.57 -2.30 19.97
C ARG A 237 -17.65 -3.14 19.09
N LYS A 238 -18.16 -4.18 18.47
CA LYS A 238 -17.40 -4.97 17.51
C LYS A 238 -16.93 -4.12 16.33
N TRP A 239 -17.83 -3.33 15.75
CA TRP A 239 -17.46 -2.41 14.69
C TRP A 239 -16.39 -1.42 15.16
N GLY A 240 -16.56 -0.82 16.34
CA GLY A 240 -15.58 0.10 16.90
C GLY A 240 -14.19 -0.51 17.08
N VAL A 241 -14.12 -1.74 17.63
CA VAL A 241 -12.84 -2.45 17.79
C VAL A 241 -12.23 -2.84 16.45
N ALA A 242 -13.03 -3.34 15.50
CA ALA A 242 -12.53 -3.71 14.17
C ALA A 242 -12.01 -2.49 13.39
N ILE A 243 -12.73 -1.37 13.44
CA ILE A 243 -12.28 -0.09 12.86
C ILE A 243 -10.99 0.37 13.53
N GLY A 244 -10.90 0.30 14.87
CA GLY A 244 -9.69 0.63 15.60
C GLY A 244 -8.48 -0.20 15.16
N ILE A 245 -8.64 -1.51 14.95
CA ILE A 245 -7.58 -2.40 14.45
C ILE A 245 -7.17 -2.01 13.03
N ILE A 246 -8.13 -1.69 12.13
CA ILE A 246 -7.85 -1.22 10.78
C ILE A 246 -7.08 0.09 10.81
N CYS A 247 -7.47 1.05 11.66
CA CYS A 247 -6.76 2.31 11.81
C CYS A 247 -5.31 2.09 12.26
N VAL A 248 -5.08 1.28 13.31
CA VAL A 248 -3.73 0.97 13.80
C VAL A 248 -2.91 0.29 12.71
N PHE A 249 -3.48 -0.70 12.01
CA PHE A 249 -2.80 -1.38 10.90
C PHE A 249 -2.41 -0.38 9.80
N THR A 250 -3.35 0.48 9.38
CA THR A 250 -3.10 1.45 8.31
C THR A 250 -2.01 2.44 8.70
N VAL A 251 -2.05 2.97 9.93
CA VAL A 251 -1.01 3.89 10.42
C VAL A 251 0.36 3.22 10.46
N CYS A 252 0.46 1.99 11.00
CA CYS A 252 1.72 1.24 11.02
C CYS A 252 2.22 0.95 9.60
N SER A 253 1.34 0.49 8.71
CA SER A 253 1.66 0.16 7.32
C SER A 253 2.11 1.40 6.53
N GLU A 254 1.44 2.55 6.68
CA GLU A 254 1.86 3.81 6.06
C GLU A 254 3.17 4.31 6.66
N GLY A 255 3.32 4.24 7.97
CA GLY A 255 4.55 4.63 8.64
C GLY A 255 5.77 3.86 8.14
N LEU A 256 5.65 2.54 7.98
CA LEU A 256 6.70 1.70 7.42
C LEU A 256 7.05 2.09 5.98
N PHE A 257 6.04 2.34 5.15
CA PHE A 257 6.23 2.72 3.76
C PHE A 257 6.90 4.10 3.63
N LEU A 258 6.40 5.09 4.36
CA LEU A 258 6.95 6.44 4.37
C LEU A 258 8.39 6.44 4.89
N TRP A 259 8.65 5.72 5.99
CA TRP A 259 10.00 5.60 6.55
C TRP A 259 10.98 4.97 5.56
N HIS A 260 10.56 3.89 4.88
CA HIS A 260 11.38 3.27 3.85
C HIS A 260 11.65 4.23 2.68
N GLY A 261 10.60 4.89 2.14
CA GLY A 261 10.74 5.82 1.03
C GLY A 261 11.64 7.01 1.36
N ILE A 262 11.48 7.61 2.54
CA ILE A 262 12.34 8.71 2.99
C ILE A 262 13.79 8.26 3.13
N LYS A 263 14.04 7.07 3.70
CA LYS A 263 15.38 6.54 3.90
C LYS A 263 16.09 6.21 2.57
N GLU A 264 15.43 5.49 1.68
CA GLU A 264 16.01 5.04 0.40
C GLU A 264 16.21 6.19 -0.59
N GLN A 265 15.27 7.13 -0.63
CA GLN A 265 15.31 8.25 -1.58
C GLN A 265 15.96 9.51 -1.00
N SER A 266 16.28 9.54 0.32
CA SER A 266 16.79 10.73 1.03
C SER A 266 15.86 11.95 0.85
N LEU A 267 14.56 11.73 0.87
CA LEU A 267 13.57 12.76 0.58
C LEU A 267 13.57 13.89 1.60
N THR A 268 13.70 15.10 1.11
CA THR A 268 13.58 16.35 1.86
C THR A 268 12.39 17.16 1.33
N GLY A 269 11.81 18.03 2.16
CA GLY A 269 10.73 18.91 1.71
C GLY A 269 9.32 18.27 1.74
N CYS A 270 9.06 17.25 2.56
CA CYS A 270 7.72 16.66 2.70
C CYS A 270 6.64 17.66 3.18
N ALA A 271 7.02 18.78 3.80
CA ALA A 271 6.10 19.84 4.22
C ALA A 271 5.73 20.81 3.09
N GLU A 272 6.42 20.73 1.96
CA GLU A 272 6.20 21.61 0.82
C GLU A 272 4.92 21.29 0.05
N GLN A 273 4.54 22.18 -0.85
CA GLN A 273 3.31 22.04 -1.62
C GLN A 273 3.50 21.01 -2.74
N ILE A 274 2.52 20.12 -2.88
CA ILE A 274 2.53 19.06 -3.88
C ILE A 274 2.52 19.59 -5.32
N ARG A 275 2.01 20.80 -5.54
CA ARG A 275 1.94 21.45 -6.87
C ARG A 275 3.30 21.65 -7.53
N TYR A 276 4.40 21.62 -6.76
CA TYR A 276 5.76 21.73 -7.30
C TYR A 276 6.26 20.43 -7.94
N LEU A 277 5.50 19.34 -7.79
CA LEU A 277 5.79 18.06 -8.43
C LEU A 277 5.07 17.94 -9.76
N TRP A 278 5.69 17.29 -10.73
CA TRP A 278 5.08 17.04 -12.03
C TRP A 278 3.79 16.23 -11.91
N GLY A 279 2.75 16.67 -12.64
CA GLY A 279 1.43 16.03 -12.65
C GLY A 279 0.54 16.38 -11.48
N TYR A 280 1.00 17.26 -10.58
CA TYR A 280 0.23 17.71 -9.41
C TYR A 280 -0.04 19.23 -9.40
N GLU A 281 0.19 19.93 -10.50
CA GLU A 281 0.07 21.39 -10.62
C GLU A 281 -1.31 21.91 -10.20
N ASN A 282 -2.35 21.11 -10.43
CA ASN A 282 -3.76 21.46 -10.16
C ASN A 282 -4.19 21.29 -8.70
N TYR A 283 -3.33 20.76 -7.82
CA TYR A 283 -3.71 20.47 -6.43
C TYR A 283 -3.68 21.68 -5.47
N GLY A 284 -3.44 22.88 -5.99
CA GLY A 284 -3.48 24.11 -5.21
C GLY A 284 -2.44 24.15 -4.08
N ARG A 285 -2.86 24.55 -2.87
CA ARG A 285 -1.97 24.73 -1.70
C ARG A 285 -1.87 23.49 -0.82
N VAL A 286 -2.18 22.32 -1.33
CA VAL A 286 -2.09 21.05 -0.57
C VAL A 286 -0.63 20.69 -0.37
N THR A 287 -0.21 20.40 0.87
CA THR A 287 1.14 19.90 1.16
C THR A 287 1.23 18.40 0.87
N ILE A 288 2.45 17.92 0.61
CA ILE A 288 2.71 16.48 0.38
C ILE A 288 2.26 15.66 1.59
N GLN A 289 2.52 16.13 2.81
CA GLN A 289 2.06 15.47 4.04
C GLN A 289 0.52 15.36 4.11
N MET A 290 -0.19 16.45 3.78
CA MET A 290 -1.66 16.45 3.76
C MET A 290 -2.20 15.47 2.72
N TYR A 291 -1.57 15.41 1.55
CA TYR A 291 -1.93 14.46 0.50
C TYR A 291 -1.73 13.00 0.94
N CYS A 292 -0.60 12.68 1.58
CA CYS A 292 -0.35 11.36 2.16
C CYS A 292 -1.37 11.01 3.25
N PHE A 293 -1.75 11.97 4.09
CA PHE A 293 -2.78 11.80 5.11
C PHE A 293 -4.15 11.48 4.50
N ILE A 294 -4.56 12.20 3.45
CA ILE A 294 -5.81 11.93 2.70
C ILE A 294 -5.78 10.50 2.13
N ARG A 295 -4.66 10.06 1.55
CA ARG A 295 -4.50 8.68 1.06
C ARG A 295 -4.67 7.65 2.20
N GLY A 296 -4.13 7.94 3.39
CA GLY A 296 -4.33 7.11 4.59
C GLY A 296 -5.81 6.98 4.97
N ILE A 297 -6.57 8.09 4.94
CA ILE A 297 -8.01 8.08 5.19
C ILE A 297 -8.75 7.22 4.15
N ILE A 298 -8.43 7.35 2.88
CA ILE A 298 -9.05 6.54 1.81
C ILE A 298 -8.81 5.05 2.07
N ARG A 299 -7.62 4.65 2.50
CA ARG A 299 -7.32 3.26 2.87
C ARG A 299 -8.16 2.77 4.06
N ILE A 300 -8.32 3.59 5.09
CA ILE A 300 -9.17 3.26 6.24
C ILE A 300 -10.61 3.07 5.78
N LEU A 301 -11.13 3.97 4.94
CA LEU A 301 -12.47 3.86 4.38
C LEU A 301 -12.66 2.58 3.54
N ALA A 302 -11.67 2.20 2.74
CA ALA A 302 -11.68 0.95 1.99
C ALA A 302 -11.71 -0.28 2.93
N GLY A 303 -10.93 -0.26 4.02
CA GLY A 303 -10.98 -1.29 5.06
C GLY A 303 -12.34 -1.37 5.76
N ILE A 304 -12.97 -0.24 6.06
CA ILE A 304 -14.33 -0.18 6.63
C ILE A 304 -15.36 -0.71 5.62
N GLY A 305 -15.21 -0.35 4.33
CA GLY A 305 -16.03 -0.90 3.25
C GLY A 305 -15.95 -2.43 3.19
N THR A 306 -14.74 -2.98 3.35
CA THR A 306 -14.52 -4.44 3.45
C THR A 306 -15.30 -5.06 4.61
N LEU A 307 -15.31 -4.44 5.80
CA LEU A 307 -16.13 -4.88 6.92
C LEU A 307 -17.63 -4.85 6.58
N GLY A 308 -18.09 -3.84 5.82
CA GLY A 308 -19.46 -3.74 5.34
C GLY A 308 -19.85 -4.90 4.44
N VAL A 309 -18.96 -5.29 3.52
CA VAL A 309 -19.15 -6.46 2.64
C VAL A 309 -19.23 -7.74 3.48
N ILE A 310 -18.27 -7.96 4.39
CA ILE A 310 -18.27 -9.12 5.29
C ILE A 310 -19.56 -9.18 6.11
N ALA A 311 -20.00 -8.07 6.70
CA ALA A 311 -21.24 -8.02 7.49
C ALA A 311 -22.47 -8.34 6.66
N SER A 312 -22.53 -7.88 5.41
CA SER A 312 -23.63 -8.12 4.49
C SER A 312 -23.71 -9.60 4.06
N VAL A 313 -22.57 -10.19 3.73
CA VAL A 313 -22.47 -11.61 3.36
C VAL A 313 -22.78 -12.51 4.57
N SER A 314 -22.26 -12.17 5.76
CA SER A 314 -22.48 -12.95 7.00
C SER A 314 -23.94 -13.04 7.42
N LYS A 315 -24.80 -12.11 7.00
CA LYS A 315 -26.25 -12.20 7.24
C LYS A 315 -26.93 -13.30 6.43
N LYS A 316 -26.39 -13.63 5.26
CA LYS A 316 -26.99 -14.59 4.32
C LYS A 316 -26.36 -15.98 4.44
N VAL A 317 -25.14 -16.07 4.92
CA VAL A 317 -24.33 -17.29 4.94
C VAL A 317 -23.98 -17.66 6.37
N LYS A 318 -24.17 -18.94 6.74
CA LYS A 318 -23.93 -19.45 8.10
C LYS A 318 -22.54 -20.07 8.31
N ASN A 319 -21.68 -20.08 7.29
CA ASN A 319 -20.34 -20.68 7.36
C ASN A 319 -19.26 -19.63 7.08
N GLY A 320 -18.28 -19.50 7.99
CA GLY A 320 -17.18 -18.53 7.88
C GLY A 320 -16.33 -18.72 6.63
N ALA A 321 -16.06 -19.96 6.22
CA ALA A 321 -15.31 -20.23 4.98
C ALA A 321 -16.06 -19.72 3.74
N THR A 322 -17.37 -19.90 3.70
CA THR A 322 -18.20 -19.38 2.60
C THR A 322 -18.27 -17.85 2.62
N VAL A 323 -18.27 -17.21 3.82
CA VAL A 323 -18.17 -15.74 3.93
C VAL A 323 -16.85 -15.26 3.35
N LEU A 324 -15.73 -15.91 3.68
CA LEU A 324 -14.41 -15.59 3.15
C LEU A 324 -14.37 -15.66 1.62
N LEU A 325 -14.92 -16.74 1.05
CA LEU A 325 -14.94 -16.96 -0.39
C LEU A 325 -15.82 -15.95 -1.13
N VAL A 326 -17.06 -15.73 -0.67
CA VAL A 326 -18.00 -14.82 -1.32
C VAL A 326 -17.54 -13.37 -1.16
N ALA A 327 -17.17 -12.94 0.04
CA ALA A 327 -16.67 -11.58 0.26
C ALA A 327 -15.32 -11.36 -0.46
N GLY A 328 -14.43 -12.35 -0.45
CA GLY A 328 -13.16 -12.32 -1.19
C GLY A 328 -13.38 -12.23 -2.70
N GLY A 329 -14.33 -12.97 -3.26
CA GLY A 329 -14.69 -12.89 -4.67
C GLY A 329 -15.22 -11.51 -5.06
N ILE A 330 -16.13 -10.93 -4.26
CA ILE A 330 -16.66 -9.58 -4.50
C ILE A 330 -15.54 -8.54 -4.44
N LEU A 331 -14.73 -8.55 -3.38
CA LEU A 331 -13.64 -7.59 -3.20
C LEU A 331 -12.55 -7.76 -4.26
N GLY A 332 -12.21 -8.99 -4.62
CA GLY A 332 -11.27 -9.31 -5.69
C GLY A 332 -11.72 -8.78 -7.04
N SER A 333 -13.00 -8.97 -7.39
CA SER A 333 -13.56 -8.44 -8.64
C SER A 333 -13.54 -6.90 -8.67
N ILE A 334 -13.89 -6.25 -7.57
CA ILE A 334 -13.83 -4.79 -7.44
C ILE A 334 -12.37 -4.32 -7.58
N PHE A 335 -11.43 -5.00 -6.94
CA PHE A 335 -10.01 -4.63 -6.99
C PHE A 335 -9.43 -4.80 -8.39
N ILE A 336 -9.73 -5.90 -9.07
CA ILE A 336 -9.29 -6.13 -10.47
C ILE A 336 -9.87 -5.04 -11.38
N PHE A 337 -11.16 -4.74 -11.24
CA PHE A 337 -11.79 -3.67 -12.04
C PHE A 337 -11.12 -2.31 -11.81
N LEU A 338 -10.91 -1.91 -10.55
CA LEU A 338 -10.23 -0.65 -10.22
C LEU A 338 -8.79 -0.64 -10.71
N PHE A 339 -8.08 -1.74 -10.56
CA PHE A 339 -6.69 -1.86 -11.00
C PHE A 339 -6.58 -1.72 -12.52
N THR A 340 -7.45 -2.39 -13.29
CA THR A 340 -7.48 -2.28 -14.74
C THR A 340 -7.88 -0.87 -15.19
N PHE A 341 -8.94 -0.30 -14.59
CA PHE A 341 -9.46 1.02 -15.01
C PHE A 341 -8.56 2.21 -14.65
N LEU A 342 -7.78 2.13 -13.56
CA LEU A 342 -6.94 3.24 -13.10
C LEU A 342 -5.49 3.16 -13.62
N ILE A 343 -5.09 2.03 -14.20
CA ILE A 343 -3.73 1.83 -14.73
C ILE A 343 -3.69 1.90 -16.25
N THR A 344 -4.80 1.59 -16.95
CA THR A 344 -5.00 1.92 -18.35
C THR A 344 -5.36 3.36 -18.54
#